data_b716534d0c57dd6c2532335ac31d6768
#
_entry.id   b716534d0c57dd6c2532335ac31d6768
#
_cell.length_a   1.000
_cell.length_b   1.000
_cell.length_c   1.000
_cell.angle_alpha   90.00
_cell.angle_beta   90.00
_cell.angle_gamma   90.00
#
_symmetry.space_group_name_H-M   'P 1'
#
loop_
_entity.id
_entity.type
_entity.pdbx_description
1 polymer ?
#
loop_
_entity_poly.entity_id
_entity_poly.type
_entity_poly.pdbx_seq_one_letter_code
_entity_poly.pdbx_strand_id
1 'polypeptide(L)'
;VGFLRSDVSGLNQPRDELRILAAAKRTGYDLRKTIVFNEHTQDRVHRLKVAISRLGVNAVIVPSTEHFDDHTIPGELLEVAAVITVSPGNTWGRTSSGTS
;
A
#
# COMPACT_ATOMS: atom_id res chain seq x y z
N VAL A 1 5.80 -4.45 0.52
CA VAL A 1 4.65 -4.94 1.28
C VAL A 1 3.37 -4.59 0.53
N GLY A 2 2.41 -5.50 0.55
CA GLY A 2 1.08 -5.24 0.03
C GLY A 2 0.18 -4.66 1.11
N PHE A 3 -0.82 -3.90 0.70
CA PHE A 3 -1.81 -3.34 1.62
C PHE A 3 -3.18 -3.36 0.96
N LEU A 4 -4.20 -3.76 1.71
CA LEU A 4 -5.57 -3.63 1.28
C LEU A 4 -6.50 -3.45 2.49
N ARG A 5 -7.69 -2.93 2.22
CA ARG A 5 -8.76 -2.85 3.21
C ARG A 5 -9.84 -3.86 2.84
N SER A 6 -10.15 -4.76 3.76
CA SER A 6 -11.13 -5.81 3.52
C SER A 6 -12.54 -5.26 3.27
N ASP A 7 -12.87 -4.12 3.87
CA ASP A 7 -14.16 -3.46 3.64
C ASP A 7 -14.29 -2.88 2.22
N VAL A 8 -13.16 -2.53 1.59
CA VAL A 8 -13.13 -2.05 0.20
C VAL A 8 -13.09 -3.22 -0.77
N SER A 9 -12.22 -4.20 -0.52
CA SER A 9 -12.10 -5.38 -1.37
C SER A 9 -13.33 -6.28 -1.33
N GLY A 10 -13.92 -6.44 -0.15
CA GLY A 10 -15.09 -7.32 0.02
C GLY A 10 -14.82 -8.72 -0.51
N LEU A 11 -15.71 -9.21 -1.36
CA LEU A 11 -15.60 -10.53 -1.97
C LEU A 11 -14.44 -10.64 -2.97
N ASN A 12 -13.86 -9.52 -3.37
CA ASN A 12 -12.75 -9.50 -4.31
C ASN A 12 -11.38 -9.57 -3.61
N GLN A 13 -11.37 -9.73 -2.29
CA GLN A 13 -10.10 -9.76 -1.54
C GLN A 13 -9.09 -10.77 -2.08
N PRO A 14 -9.44 -12.03 -2.35
CA PRO A 14 -8.47 -12.99 -2.90
C PRO A 14 -7.90 -12.55 -4.24
N ARG A 15 -8.72 -11.96 -5.10
CA ARG A 15 -8.29 -11.43 -6.39
C ARG A 15 -7.34 -10.26 -6.21
N ASP A 16 -7.66 -9.37 -5.28
CA ASP A 16 -6.83 -8.20 -4.99
C ASP A 16 -5.47 -8.61 -4.43
N GLU A 17 -5.42 -9.62 -3.59
CA GLU A 17 -4.16 -10.14 -3.08
C GLU A 17 -3.30 -10.73 -4.20
N LEU A 18 -3.90 -11.42 -5.16
CA LEU A 18 -3.19 -11.95 -6.33
C LEU A 18 -2.68 -10.82 -7.22
N ARG A 19 -3.47 -9.76 -7.36
CA ARG A 19 -3.06 -8.59 -8.16
C ARG A 19 -1.87 -7.87 -7.52
N ILE A 20 -1.86 -7.77 -6.21
CA ILE A 20 -0.73 -7.20 -5.48
C ILE A 20 0.52 -8.03 -5.72
N LEU A 21 0.41 -9.34 -5.62
CA LEU A 21 1.54 -10.24 -5.87
C LEU A 21 2.07 -10.12 -7.30
N ALA A 22 1.17 -10.07 -8.27
CA ALA A 22 1.55 -9.91 -9.68
C ALA A 22 2.25 -8.56 -9.91
N ALA A 23 1.76 -7.50 -9.30
CA ALA A 23 2.37 -6.18 -9.41
C ALA A 23 3.76 -6.16 -8.78
N ALA A 24 3.95 -6.83 -7.64
CA ALA A 24 5.25 -6.95 -7.01
C ALA A 24 6.26 -7.63 -7.93
N LYS A 25 5.86 -8.72 -8.54
CA LYS A 25 6.72 -9.45 -9.49
C LYS A 25 7.05 -8.60 -10.71
N ARG A 26 6.06 -7.90 -11.25
CA ARG A 26 6.26 -7.06 -12.43
C ARG A 26 7.19 -5.89 -12.17
N THR A 27 7.14 -5.32 -10.98
CA THR A 27 7.96 -4.16 -10.60
C THR A 27 9.29 -4.54 -9.95
N GLY A 28 9.53 -5.83 -9.74
CA GLY A 28 10.79 -6.31 -9.16
C GLY A 28 10.88 -6.23 -7.64
N TYR A 29 9.76 -6.02 -6.96
CA TYR A 29 9.75 -6.01 -5.50
C TYR A 29 9.48 -7.40 -4.93
N ASP A 30 10.13 -7.69 -3.82
CA ASP A 30 9.90 -8.91 -3.07
C ASP A 30 8.74 -8.70 -2.11
N LEU A 31 7.60 -9.31 -2.39
CA LEU A 31 6.42 -9.18 -1.56
C LEU A 31 6.55 -10.10 -0.35
N ARG A 32 6.93 -9.51 0.80
CA ARG A 32 7.12 -10.27 2.03
C ARG A 32 5.82 -10.51 2.78
N LYS A 33 4.89 -9.56 2.70
CA LYS A 33 3.65 -9.62 3.48
C LYS A 33 2.60 -8.73 2.85
N THR A 34 1.34 -9.14 2.98
CA THR A 34 0.19 -8.29 2.66
C THR A 34 -0.50 -7.94 3.97
N ILE A 35 -0.65 -6.64 4.21
CA ILE A 35 -1.31 -6.12 5.40
C ILE A 35 -2.77 -5.88 5.07
N VAL A 36 -3.66 -6.46 5.87
CA VAL A 36 -5.11 -6.32 5.67
C VAL A 36 -5.68 -5.53 6.85
N PHE A 37 -6.27 -4.38 6.56
CA PHE A 37 -7.03 -3.60 7.53
C PHE A 37 -8.52 -3.73 7.23
N ASN A 38 -9.35 -3.39 8.19
CA ASN A 38 -10.79 -3.36 8.03
C ASN A 38 -11.34 -1.98 8.36
N GLU A 39 -12.65 -1.83 8.30
CA GLU A 39 -13.30 -0.54 8.57
C GLU A 39 -13.12 -0.06 10.01
N HIS A 40 -12.86 -0.97 10.93
CA HIS A 40 -12.68 -0.65 12.36
C HIS A 40 -11.23 -0.36 12.73
N THR A 41 -10.30 -0.58 11.81
CA THR A 41 -8.89 -0.29 12.07
C THR A 41 -8.69 1.22 12.17
N GLN A 42 -8.19 1.67 13.32
CA GLN A 42 -7.89 3.08 13.56
C GLN A 42 -6.42 3.37 13.26
N ASP A 43 -6.12 4.64 12.98
CA ASP A 43 -4.76 5.10 12.71
C ASP A 43 -4.06 4.28 11.62
N ARG A 44 -4.78 4.03 10.53
CA ARG A 44 -4.29 3.17 9.44
C ARG A 44 -2.95 3.61 8.88
N VAL A 45 -2.79 4.89 8.62
CA VAL A 45 -1.54 5.42 8.06
C VAL A 45 -0.39 5.21 9.03
N HIS A 46 -0.60 5.50 10.31
CA HIS A 46 0.42 5.30 11.34
C HIS A 46 0.79 3.82 11.47
N ARG A 47 -0.19 2.93 11.52
CA ARG A 47 0.03 1.49 11.61
C ARG A 47 0.80 0.97 10.42
N LEU A 48 0.48 1.48 9.23
CA LEU A 48 1.16 1.10 8.00
C LEU A 48 2.60 1.58 8.01
N LYS A 49 2.86 2.81 8.47
CA LYS A 49 4.21 3.34 8.61
C LYS A 49 5.05 2.50 9.59
N VAL A 50 4.46 2.10 10.71
CA VAL A 50 5.13 1.24 11.69
C VAL A 50 5.49 -0.11 11.08
N ALA A 51 4.55 -0.71 10.34
CA ALA A 51 4.78 -1.99 9.68
C ALA A 51 5.91 -1.88 8.63
N ILE A 52 5.91 -0.82 7.84
CA ILE A 52 6.94 -0.56 6.85
C ILE A 52 8.32 -0.48 7.53
N SER A 53 8.40 0.23 8.64
CA SER A 53 9.64 0.38 9.39
C SER A 53 10.11 -0.97 9.94
N ARG A 54 9.21 -1.75 10.52
CA ARG A 54 9.53 -3.05 11.11
C ARG A 54 9.98 -4.07 10.08
N LEU A 55 9.35 -4.05 8.91
CA LEU A 55 9.66 -5.00 7.83
C LEU A 55 10.88 -4.58 7.02
N GLY A 56 11.32 -3.33 7.18
CA GLY A 56 12.46 -2.82 6.42
C GLY A 56 12.19 -2.73 4.93
N VAL A 57 10.93 -2.53 4.55
CA VAL A 57 10.54 -2.38 3.14
C VAL A 57 10.45 -0.91 2.77
N ASN A 58 10.47 -0.63 1.47
CA ASN A 58 10.43 0.75 0.98
C ASN A 58 9.36 0.97 -0.09
N ALA A 59 8.44 0.04 -0.24
CA ALA A 59 7.33 0.16 -1.18
C ALA A 59 6.08 -0.51 -0.64
N VAL A 60 4.94 0.11 -0.93
CA VAL A 60 3.61 -0.41 -0.60
C VAL A 60 2.84 -0.58 -1.90
N ILE A 61 2.27 -1.76 -2.09
CA ILE A 61 1.48 -2.07 -3.27
C ILE A 61 0.02 -2.23 -2.85
N VAL A 62 -0.86 -1.45 -3.47
CA VAL A 62 -2.29 -1.47 -3.17
C VAL A 62 -3.09 -1.72 -4.45
N PRO A 63 -4.28 -2.33 -4.37
CA PRO A 63 -5.10 -2.54 -5.56
C PRO A 63 -5.50 -1.24 -6.25
N SER A 64 -5.86 -0.22 -5.48
CA SER A 64 -6.21 1.10 -6.00
C SER A 64 -6.19 2.12 -4.86
N THR A 65 -6.34 3.39 -5.20
CA THR A 65 -6.39 4.46 -4.19
C THR A 65 -7.65 4.38 -3.31
N GLU A 66 -8.65 3.61 -3.72
CA GLU A 66 -9.87 3.42 -2.93
C GLU A 66 -9.59 2.81 -1.55
N HIS A 67 -8.44 2.16 -1.37
CA HIS A 67 -8.05 1.58 -0.10
C HIS A 67 -7.48 2.61 0.87
N PHE A 68 -7.29 3.84 0.43
CA PHE A 68 -6.90 4.95 1.29
C PHE A 68 -8.10 5.84 1.60
N ASP A 69 -8.06 6.52 2.73
CA ASP A 69 -9.09 7.47 3.10
C ASP A 69 -9.14 8.59 2.07
N ASP A 70 -10.34 9.06 1.74
CA ASP A 70 -10.58 10.08 0.72
C ASP A 70 -10.04 9.71 -0.66
N HIS A 71 -9.76 8.43 -0.90
CA HIS A 71 -9.23 7.90 -2.17
C HIS A 71 -7.97 8.64 -2.61
N THR A 72 -7.19 9.11 -1.66
CA THR A 72 -5.92 9.81 -1.93
C THR A 72 -4.78 9.14 -1.18
N ILE A 73 -3.60 9.16 -1.79
CA ILE A 73 -2.41 8.60 -1.17
C ILE A 73 -1.93 9.57 -0.08
N PRO A 74 -1.82 9.08 1.17
CA PRO A 74 -1.35 9.96 2.25
C PRO A 74 0.08 10.44 2.01
N GLY A 75 0.30 11.75 2.10
CA GLY A 75 1.65 12.30 1.96
C GLY A 75 2.61 11.75 2.99
N GLU A 76 2.13 11.48 4.20
CA GLU A 76 2.94 10.88 5.27
C GLU A 76 3.49 9.51 4.86
N LEU A 77 2.71 8.73 4.13
CA LEU A 77 3.14 7.42 3.67
C LEU A 77 4.27 7.55 2.64
N LEU A 78 4.17 8.52 1.75
CA LEU A 78 5.19 8.77 0.73
C LEU A 78 6.51 9.25 1.34
N GLU A 79 6.51 9.74 2.56
CA GLU A 79 7.74 10.10 3.26
C GLU A 79 8.60 8.87 3.61
N VAL A 80 7.98 7.71 3.73
CA VAL A 80 8.67 6.48 4.17
C VAL A 80 8.70 5.39 3.11
N ALA A 81 7.84 5.46 2.10
CA ALA A 81 7.76 4.42 1.09
C ALA A 81 7.19 4.94 -0.22
N ALA A 82 7.54 4.28 -1.32
CA ALA A 82 6.84 4.47 -2.57
C ALA A 82 5.49 3.76 -2.51
N VAL A 83 4.52 4.22 -3.27
CA VAL A 83 3.20 3.58 -3.36
C VAL A 83 2.95 3.18 -4.81
N ILE A 84 2.54 1.95 -5.01
CA ILE A 84 2.24 1.38 -6.31
C ILE A 84 0.79 0.94 -6.32
N THR A 85 0.02 1.42 -7.29
CA THR A 85 -1.36 0.96 -7.47
C THR A 85 -1.42 -0.02 -8.64
N VAL A 86 -2.35 -0.96 -8.55
CA VAL A 86 -2.54 -1.96 -9.59
C VAL A 86 -3.51 -1.45 -10.67
N SER A 87 -4.58 -0.82 -10.24
CA SER A 87 -5.63 -0.33 -11.16
C SER A 87 -6.09 1.07 -10.75
N PRO A 88 -5.73 2.10 -11.51
CA PRO A 88 -4.79 2.07 -12.63
C PRO A 88 -3.35 1.80 -12.17
N GLY A 89 -2.53 1.27 -13.05
CA GLY A 89 -1.13 0.97 -12.73
C GLY A 89 -0.30 2.24 -12.69
N ASN A 90 -0.05 2.75 -11.50
CA ASN A 90 0.74 3.95 -11.29
C ASN A 90 1.72 3.74 -10.13
N THR A 91 2.80 4.52 -10.15
CA THR A 91 3.78 4.51 -9.08
C THR A 91 4.02 5.93 -8.60
N TRP A 92 3.87 6.12 -7.29
CA TRP A 92 4.24 7.38 -6.64
C TRP A 92 5.54 7.15 -5.89
N GLY A 93 6.57 7.86 -6.31
CA GLY A 93 7.88 7.71 -5.69
C GLY A 93 7.90 8.25 -4.26
N ARG A 94 8.81 7.67 -3.45
CA ARG A 94 9.04 8.16 -2.11
C ARG A 94 9.56 9.59 -2.16
N THR A 95 8.94 10.47 -1.35
CA THR A 95 9.39 11.85 -1.25
C THR A 95 10.42 11.96 -0.13
N SER A 96 11.53 12.67 -0.38
CA SER A 96 12.50 12.94 0.65
C SER A 96 12.10 14.20 1.41
N SER A 97 12.03 14.07 2.73
CA SER A 97 11.78 15.23 3.58
C SER A 97 12.90 16.26 3.39
N GLY A 98 12.53 17.49 3.19
CA GLY A 98 13.50 18.58 3.01
C GLY A 98 14.13 18.66 1.64
N THR A 99 13.79 17.79 0.72
CA THR A 99 14.19 17.90 -0.67
C THR A 99 13.09 18.58 -1.43
N SER A 100 13.35 19.67 -1.92
CA SER A 100 12.39 20.44 -2.71
C SER A 100 12.56 20.17 -4.18
#